data_96d6ed0113a6d5eb1163dda17fe05c6c
#
_entry.id   96d6ed0113a6d5eb1163dda17fe05c6c
#
_cell.length_a   1.000
_cell.length_b   1.000
_cell.length_c   1.000
_cell.angle_alpha   90.00
_cell.angle_beta   90.00
_cell.angle_gamma   90.00
#
_symmetry.space_group_name_H-M   'P 1'
#
loop_
_entity.id
_entity.type
_entity.pdbx_description
1 polymer ?
#
loop_
_entity_poly.entity_id
_entity_poly.type
_entity_poly.pdbx_seq_one_letter_code
_entity_poly.pdbx_strand_id
1 'polypeptide(L)'
;MPINYVEEEHTRYIALTVYGNPVAQGRPRFSRQGGFVKAYDPEKSKAYKSLIRLELQPLLSRPDFTPVDRDCRLRLKVFRAIPNSFSKKKREAAINGSIRPTTKPDTDNYVKGVLDALNKTVLKDDSVVCEIQAVKLYSDRPRVEVVIEERV
;
A
#
# COMPACT_ATOMS: atom_id res chain seq x y z
N MET A 1 9.10 -12.65 -8.51
CA MET A 1 7.75 -12.06 -8.66
C MET A 1 7.47 -11.16 -7.47
N PRO A 2 6.94 -9.98 -7.68
CA PRO A 2 6.62 -9.07 -6.58
C PRO A 2 5.41 -9.50 -5.74
N ILE A 3 4.69 -10.55 -6.15
CA ILE A 3 3.57 -11.07 -5.39
C ILE A 3 3.79 -12.55 -5.04
N ASN A 4 3.60 -12.88 -3.77
CA ASN A 4 3.67 -14.24 -3.26
C ASN A 4 2.37 -14.62 -2.57
N TYR A 5 1.98 -15.86 -2.73
CA TYR A 5 0.82 -16.46 -2.11
C TYR A 5 1.24 -17.75 -1.44
N VAL A 6 1.07 -17.81 -0.13
CA VAL A 6 1.37 -18.99 0.67
C VAL A 6 0.20 -19.29 1.58
N GLU A 7 -0.20 -20.55 1.65
CA GLU A 7 -1.22 -21.03 2.59
C GLU A 7 -0.56 -21.99 3.54
N GLU A 8 -0.55 -21.65 4.82
CA GLU A 8 -0.09 -22.49 5.91
C GLU A 8 -1.30 -22.93 6.72
N GLU A 9 -1.11 -23.95 7.58
CA GLU A 9 -2.16 -24.42 8.45
C GLU A 9 -2.73 -23.24 9.28
N HIS A 10 -3.99 -22.88 9.09
CA HIS A 10 -4.73 -21.81 9.74
C HIS A 10 -4.39 -20.38 9.33
N THR A 11 -3.49 -20.17 8.36
CA THR A 11 -3.17 -18.82 7.89
C THR A 11 -2.85 -18.80 6.41
N ARG A 12 -3.41 -17.82 5.71
CA ARG A 12 -3.11 -17.53 4.33
C ARG A 12 -2.36 -16.21 4.24
N TYR A 13 -1.21 -16.20 3.59
CA TYR A 13 -0.39 -15.02 3.40
C TYR A 13 -0.42 -14.57 1.95
N ILE A 14 -0.64 -13.29 1.74
CA ILE A 14 -0.52 -12.66 0.43
C ILE A 14 0.47 -11.52 0.58
N ALA A 15 1.58 -11.58 -0.17
CA ALA A 15 2.61 -10.55 -0.14
C ALA A 15 2.76 -9.89 -1.50
N LEU A 16 2.77 -8.57 -1.51
CA LEU A 16 2.87 -7.75 -2.71
C LEU A 16 3.95 -6.70 -2.51
N THR A 17 4.80 -6.53 -3.52
CA THR A 17 5.75 -5.42 -3.57
C THR A 17 5.48 -4.57 -4.81
N VAL A 18 5.30 -3.27 -4.60
CA VAL A 18 5.11 -2.30 -5.68
C VAL A 18 6.31 -1.36 -5.70
N TYR A 19 7.17 -1.51 -6.70
CA TYR A 19 8.36 -0.70 -6.85
C TYR A 19 8.03 0.69 -7.39
N GLY A 20 8.87 1.65 -7.05
CA GLY A 20 8.71 3.05 -7.40
C GLY A 20 8.37 3.90 -6.19
N ASN A 21 8.34 5.21 -6.37
CA ASN A 21 8.05 6.13 -5.28
C ASN A 21 6.63 5.90 -4.74
N PRO A 22 6.49 5.62 -3.43
CA PRO A 22 5.17 5.46 -2.83
C PRO A 22 4.33 6.74 -2.97
N VAL A 23 3.04 6.58 -3.22
CA VAL A 23 2.08 7.68 -3.32
C VAL A 23 0.99 7.47 -2.28
N ALA A 24 0.77 8.46 -1.44
CA ALA A 24 -0.29 8.42 -0.44
C ALA A 24 -1.62 8.87 -1.05
N GLN A 25 -2.72 8.46 -0.41
CA GLN A 25 -4.04 8.95 -0.78
C GLN A 25 -4.09 10.47 -0.59
N GLY A 26 -4.38 11.19 -1.66
CA GLY A 26 -4.59 12.62 -1.60
C GLY A 26 -5.99 12.97 -1.08
N ARG A 27 -6.15 14.20 -0.63
CA ARG A 27 -7.47 14.69 -0.24
C ARG A 27 -8.38 14.75 -1.46
N PRO A 28 -9.67 14.41 -1.33
CA PRO A 28 -10.62 14.55 -2.43
C PRO A 28 -10.65 16.00 -2.91
N ARG A 29 -10.68 16.18 -4.21
CA ARG A 29 -10.89 17.47 -4.84
C ARG A 29 -12.35 17.58 -5.25
N PHE A 30 -12.85 18.83 -5.32
CA PHE A 30 -14.24 19.11 -5.67
C PHE A 30 -14.28 19.90 -6.97
N SER A 31 -15.16 19.51 -7.86
CA SER A 31 -15.46 20.28 -9.06
C SER A 31 -16.94 20.60 -9.08
N ARG A 32 -17.28 21.78 -9.65
CA ARG A 32 -18.65 22.23 -9.82
C ARG A 32 -19.06 22.01 -11.27
N GLN A 33 -20.04 21.14 -11.46
CA GLN A 33 -20.60 20.88 -12.80
C GLN A 33 -22.11 21.00 -12.74
N GLY A 34 -22.69 21.91 -13.55
CA GLY A 34 -24.15 22.07 -13.65
C GLY A 34 -24.85 22.37 -12.34
N GLY A 35 -24.23 23.14 -11.43
CA GLY A 35 -24.78 23.44 -10.10
C GLY A 35 -24.54 22.38 -9.03
N PHE A 36 -23.92 21.26 -9.36
CA PHE A 36 -23.57 20.20 -8.42
C PHE A 36 -22.09 20.21 -8.10
N VAL A 37 -21.75 19.89 -6.83
CA VAL A 37 -20.38 19.70 -6.39
C VAL A 37 -20.10 18.20 -6.42
N LYS A 38 -19.11 17.78 -7.21
CA LYS A 38 -18.68 16.39 -7.32
C LYS A 38 -17.30 16.24 -6.71
N ALA A 39 -17.14 15.30 -5.77
CA ALA A 39 -15.84 14.93 -5.24
C ALA A 39 -15.14 13.97 -6.22
N TYR A 40 -13.85 14.16 -6.44
CA TYR A 40 -13.04 13.24 -7.24
C TYR A 40 -11.67 13.02 -6.62
N ASP A 41 -11.10 11.85 -6.91
CA ASP A 41 -9.79 11.45 -6.42
C ASP A 41 -8.69 12.17 -7.21
N PRO A 42 -7.64 12.71 -6.55
CA PRO A 42 -6.50 13.28 -7.26
C PRO A 42 -5.86 12.25 -8.19
N GLU A 43 -5.40 12.72 -9.35
CA GLU A 43 -4.91 11.86 -10.42
C GLU A 43 -3.73 10.97 -9.99
N LYS A 44 -2.78 11.50 -9.22
CA LYS A 44 -1.65 10.72 -8.72
C LYS A 44 -2.10 9.56 -7.82
N SER A 45 -3.03 9.80 -6.92
CA SER A 45 -3.60 8.76 -6.06
C SER A 45 -4.32 7.71 -6.88
N LYS A 46 -5.11 8.14 -7.84
CA LYS A 46 -5.86 7.26 -8.73
C LYS A 46 -4.92 6.39 -9.58
N ALA A 47 -3.88 6.97 -10.15
CA ALA A 47 -2.90 6.25 -10.95
C ALA A 47 -2.14 5.22 -10.11
N TYR A 48 -1.76 5.58 -8.89
CA TYR A 48 -1.04 4.67 -8.00
C TYR A 48 -1.91 3.48 -7.56
N LYS A 49 -3.17 3.72 -7.25
CA LYS A 49 -4.12 2.64 -6.94
C LYS A 49 -4.30 1.70 -8.14
N SER A 50 -4.35 2.25 -9.34
CA SER A 50 -4.42 1.44 -10.56
C SER A 50 -3.15 0.60 -10.76
N LEU A 51 -1.98 1.14 -10.43
CA LEU A 51 -0.72 0.40 -10.48
C LEU A 51 -0.73 -0.78 -9.51
N ILE A 52 -1.18 -0.56 -8.28
CA ILE A 52 -1.30 -1.63 -7.28
C ILE A 52 -2.23 -2.74 -7.79
N ARG A 53 -3.39 -2.38 -8.36
CA ARG A 53 -4.34 -3.34 -8.92
C ARG A 53 -3.75 -4.11 -10.10
N LEU A 54 -2.93 -3.45 -10.91
CA LEU A 54 -2.24 -4.12 -12.02
C LEU A 54 -1.25 -5.18 -11.49
N GLU A 55 -0.50 -4.86 -10.46
CA GLU A 55 0.43 -5.80 -9.82
C GLU A 55 -0.28 -6.98 -9.16
N LEU A 56 -1.57 -6.84 -8.81
CA LEU A 56 -2.37 -7.92 -8.26
C LEU A 56 -2.90 -8.89 -9.31
N GLN A 57 -2.93 -8.52 -10.58
CA GLN A 57 -3.56 -9.32 -11.64
C GLN A 57 -3.05 -10.76 -11.74
N PRO A 58 -1.76 -11.06 -11.62
CA PRO A 58 -1.30 -12.45 -11.64
C PRO A 58 -1.94 -13.33 -10.56
N LEU A 59 -2.20 -12.77 -9.38
CA LEU A 59 -2.89 -13.49 -8.31
C LEU A 59 -4.39 -13.60 -8.60
N LEU A 60 -5.03 -12.48 -8.94
CA LEU A 60 -6.48 -12.42 -9.15
C LEU A 60 -6.93 -13.32 -10.32
N SER A 61 -6.05 -13.58 -11.27
CA SER A 61 -6.33 -14.41 -12.43
C SER A 61 -6.15 -15.91 -12.17
N ARG A 62 -5.68 -16.30 -10.98
CA ARG A 62 -5.50 -17.72 -10.64
C ARG A 62 -6.87 -18.37 -10.42
N PRO A 63 -7.12 -19.56 -11.02
CA PRO A 63 -8.42 -20.22 -10.87
C PRO A 63 -8.77 -20.62 -9.43
N ASP A 64 -7.74 -20.86 -8.60
CA ASP A 64 -7.88 -21.27 -7.21
C ASP A 64 -7.93 -20.11 -6.23
N PHE A 65 -7.78 -18.87 -6.71
CA PHE A 65 -7.79 -17.69 -5.84
C PHE A 65 -9.22 -17.32 -5.44
N THR A 66 -9.39 -17.05 -4.14
CA THR A 66 -10.60 -16.47 -3.59
C THR A 66 -10.26 -15.21 -2.81
N PRO A 67 -11.06 -14.14 -2.91
CA PRO A 67 -10.80 -12.94 -2.12
C PRO A 67 -10.79 -13.23 -0.62
N VAL A 68 -10.01 -12.44 0.12
CA VAL A 68 -9.98 -12.50 1.59
C VAL A 68 -11.34 -12.06 2.12
N ASP A 69 -12.05 -12.95 2.81
CA ASP A 69 -13.38 -12.69 3.36
C ASP A 69 -13.49 -12.95 4.88
N ARG A 70 -12.37 -13.25 5.53
CA ARG A 70 -12.28 -13.44 6.98
C ARG A 70 -11.42 -12.35 7.60
N ASP A 71 -11.44 -12.28 8.93
CA ASP A 71 -10.61 -11.34 9.64
C ASP A 71 -9.13 -11.51 9.25
N CYS A 72 -8.50 -10.40 8.95
CA CYS A 72 -7.11 -10.39 8.49
C CYS A 72 -6.33 -9.23 9.09
N ARG A 73 -5.02 -9.37 9.04
CA ARG A 73 -4.07 -8.32 9.40
C ARG A 73 -3.39 -7.80 8.15
N LEU A 74 -3.30 -6.49 8.04
CA LEU A 74 -2.54 -5.80 7.00
C LEU A 74 -1.23 -5.30 7.60
N ARG A 75 -0.12 -5.68 7.00
CA ARG A 75 1.18 -5.09 7.30
C ARG A 75 1.65 -4.29 6.09
N LEU A 76 2.04 -3.05 6.33
CA LEU A 76 2.46 -2.13 5.28
C LEU A 76 3.80 -1.53 5.64
N LYS A 77 4.78 -1.68 4.75
CA LYS A 77 6.06 -0.96 4.82
C LYS A 77 6.15 -0.01 3.66
N VAL A 78 6.31 1.27 3.96
CA VAL A 78 6.45 2.32 2.95
C VAL A 78 7.91 2.75 2.94
N PHE A 79 8.64 2.42 1.88
CA PHE A 79 10.03 2.79 1.71
C PHE A 79 10.12 4.01 0.82
N ARG A 80 10.50 5.13 1.40
CA ARG A 80 10.64 6.40 0.71
C ARG A 80 12.07 6.62 0.25
N ALA A 81 12.22 7.33 -0.85
CA ALA A 81 13.53 7.71 -1.36
C ALA A 81 14.30 8.55 -0.35
N ILE A 82 15.58 8.29 -0.22
CA ILE A 82 16.49 9.07 0.63
C ILE A 82 16.77 10.40 -0.08
N PRO A 83 16.53 11.55 0.59
CA PRO A 83 16.83 12.85 -0.02
C PRO A 83 18.29 12.98 -0.46
N ASN A 84 18.51 13.55 -1.65
CA ASN A 84 19.86 13.77 -2.16
C ASN A 84 20.68 14.71 -1.29
N SER A 85 20.02 15.55 -0.49
CA SER A 85 20.66 16.48 0.44
C SER A 85 21.27 15.82 1.67
N PHE A 86 20.97 14.54 1.93
CA PHE A 86 21.54 13.84 3.08
C PHE A 86 23.04 13.65 2.92
N SER A 87 23.80 13.92 4.01
CA SER A 87 25.22 13.57 4.09
C SER A 87 25.38 12.05 4.00
N LYS A 88 26.62 11.59 3.73
CA LYS A 88 26.92 10.16 3.71
C LYS A 88 26.54 9.46 5.01
N LYS A 89 26.88 10.08 6.15
CA LYS A 89 26.57 9.54 7.48
C LYS A 89 25.07 9.46 7.71
N LYS A 90 24.32 10.51 7.33
CA LYS A 90 22.87 10.55 7.47
C LYS A 90 22.20 9.56 6.53
N ARG A 91 22.73 9.38 5.32
CA ARG A 91 22.26 8.38 4.38
C ARG A 91 22.40 6.96 4.92
N GLU A 92 23.55 6.65 5.53
CA GLU A 92 23.77 5.34 6.16
C GLU A 92 22.76 5.11 7.30
N ALA A 93 22.51 6.13 8.13
CA ALA A 93 21.51 6.06 9.19
C ALA A 93 20.09 5.86 8.64
N ALA A 94 19.77 6.45 7.49
CA ALA A 94 18.50 6.24 6.81
C ALA A 94 18.37 4.79 6.32
N ILE A 95 19.41 4.24 5.70
CA ILE A 95 19.41 2.88 5.17
C ILE A 95 19.28 1.85 6.29
N ASN A 96 19.98 2.03 7.41
CA ASN A 96 19.93 1.08 8.52
C ASN A 96 18.71 1.24 9.43
N GLY A 97 17.85 2.21 9.18
CA GLY A 97 16.62 2.42 9.94
C GLY A 97 16.77 3.24 11.22
N SER A 98 17.97 3.77 11.50
CA SER A 98 18.19 4.62 12.68
C SER A 98 17.40 5.92 12.60
N ILE A 99 17.20 6.44 11.39
CA ILE A 99 16.31 7.58 11.15
C ILE A 99 15.20 7.16 10.19
N ARG A 100 14.02 7.70 10.42
CA ARG A 100 12.83 7.44 9.62
C ARG A 100 12.25 8.74 9.08
N PRO A 101 11.50 8.69 7.96
CA PRO A 101 10.88 9.90 7.41
C PRO A 101 9.78 10.41 8.35
N THR A 102 9.92 11.67 8.78
CA THR A 102 8.95 12.33 9.66
C THR A 102 8.17 13.43 8.94
N THR A 103 8.34 13.55 7.63
CA THR A 103 7.66 14.53 6.79
C THR A 103 6.44 13.93 6.10
N LYS A 104 5.53 14.79 5.65
CA LYS A 104 4.38 14.35 4.83
C LYS A 104 4.84 13.60 3.58
N PRO A 105 4.03 12.67 3.05
CA PRO A 105 2.69 12.30 3.50
C PRO A 105 2.67 11.50 4.81
N ASP A 106 1.56 11.59 5.51
CA ASP A 106 1.34 10.87 6.77
C ASP A 106 1.17 9.37 6.54
N THR A 107 1.54 8.58 7.53
CA THR A 107 1.47 7.11 7.43
C THR A 107 0.05 6.62 7.14
N ASP A 108 -0.96 7.20 7.80
CA ASP A 108 -2.35 6.80 7.60
C ASP A 108 -2.85 7.06 6.17
N ASN A 109 -2.35 8.07 5.49
CA ASN A 109 -2.71 8.35 4.10
C ASN A 109 -2.14 7.31 3.13
N TYR A 110 -0.98 6.74 3.43
CA TYR A 110 -0.47 5.60 2.67
C TYR A 110 -1.34 4.35 2.90
N VAL A 111 -1.71 4.09 4.16
CA VAL A 111 -2.60 2.97 4.50
C VAL A 111 -3.92 3.10 3.74
N LYS A 112 -4.51 4.29 3.74
CA LYS A 112 -5.79 4.53 3.07
C LYS A 112 -5.73 4.27 1.57
N GLY A 113 -4.68 4.74 0.91
CA GLY A 113 -4.50 4.50 -0.53
C GLY A 113 -4.33 3.02 -0.86
N VAL A 114 -3.55 2.30 -0.06
CA VAL A 114 -3.36 0.86 -0.25
C VAL A 114 -4.65 0.10 0.00
N LEU A 115 -5.36 0.39 1.09
CA LEU A 115 -6.65 -0.26 1.37
C LEU A 115 -7.67 -0.02 0.26
N ASP A 116 -7.75 1.18 -0.26
CA ASP A 116 -8.64 1.48 -1.38
C ASP A 116 -8.31 0.65 -2.63
N ALA A 117 -7.02 0.45 -2.89
CA ALA A 117 -6.57 -0.37 -4.03
C ALA A 117 -6.89 -1.86 -3.84
N LEU A 118 -6.79 -2.35 -2.61
CA LEU A 118 -7.06 -3.75 -2.26
C LEU A 118 -8.55 -4.05 -2.14
N ASN A 119 -9.36 -3.03 -1.87
CA ASN A 119 -10.79 -3.18 -1.64
C ASN A 119 -11.50 -3.72 -2.88
N LYS A 120 -12.32 -4.76 -2.69
CA LYS A 120 -13.09 -5.42 -3.76
C LYS A 120 -12.22 -6.00 -4.88
N THR A 121 -10.95 -6.22 -4.59
CA THR A 121 -10.01 -6.95 -5.43
C THR A 121 -9.49 -8.16 -4.66
N VAL A 122 -8.36 -8.05 -3.98
CA VAL A 122 -7.84 -9.12 -3.13
C VAL A 122 -8.62 -9.23 -1.81
N LEU A 123 -9.14 -8.14 -1.29
CA LEU A 123 -10.07 -8.12 -0.16
C LEU A 123 -11.51 -8.12 -0.69
N LYS A 124 -12.36 -8.96 -0.13
CA LYS A 124 -13.79 -8.93 -0.45
C LYS A 124 -14.39 -7.56 -0.13
N ASP A 125 -13.99 -7.02 1.02
CA ASP A 125 -14.31 -5.68 1.47
C ASP A 125 -13.23 -5.25 2.47
N ASP A 126 -12.90 -3.97 2.55
CA ASP A 126 -11.87 -3.49 3.47
C ASP A 126 -12.26 -3.64 4.95
N SER A 127 -13.55 -3.87 5.24
CA SER A 127 -14.05 -4.14 6.58
C SER A 127 -13.51 -5.43 7.21
N VAL A 128 -12.96 -6.37 6.40
CA VAL A 128 -12.37 -7.60 6.94
C VAL A 128 -11.00 -7.37 7.59
N VAL A 129 -10.40 -6.21 7.37
CA VAL A 129 -9.12 -5.85 7.97
C VAL A 129 -9.35 -5.44 9.43
N CYS A 130 -8.94 -6.28 10.37
CA CYS A 130 -9.14 -6.06 11.79
C CYS A 130 -7.92 -5.49 12.50
N GLU A 131 -6.74 -5.62 11.89
CA GLU A 131 -5.49 -5.13 12.45
C GLU A 131 -4.62 -4.55 11.36
N ILE A 132 -3.98 -3.41 11.64
CA ILE A 132 -3.08 -2.75 10.70
C ILE A 132 -1.77 -2.42 11.42
N GLN A 133 -0.66 -2.82 10.80
CA GLN A 133 0.68 -2.40 11.20
C GLN A 133 1.31 -1.69 10.01
N ALA A 134 1.66 -0.43 10.18
CA ALA A 134 2.23 0.38 9.11
C ALA A 134 3.44 1.15 9.61
N VAL A 135 4.46 1.26 8.77
CA VAL A 135 5.69 1.98 9.08
C VAL A 135 6.20 2.70 7.84
N LYS A 136 6.72 3.92 8.04
CA LYS A 136 7.46 4.65 7.00
C LYS A 136 8.95 4.47 7.27
N LEU A 137 9.68 4.10 6.24
CA LEU A 137 11.11 3.86 6.27
C LEU A 137 11.77 4.57 5.08
N TYR A 138 13.08 4.69 5.11
CA TYR A 138 13.87 5.10 3.95
C TYR A 138 14.48 3.90 3.25
N SER A 139 14.70 4.00 1.95
CA SER A 139 15.45 3.02 1.19
C SER A 139 16.07 3.68 -0.05
N ASP A 140 17.17 3.11 -0.50
CA ASP A 140 17.74 3.43 -1.81
C ASP A 140 16.93 2.86 -2.96
N ARG A 141 15.98 1.96 -2.66
CA ARG A 141 15.03 1.42 -3.62
C ARG A 141 13.60 1.68 -3.13
N PRO A 142 13.00 2.83 -3.47
CA PRO A 142 11.65 3.17 -3.05
C PRO A 142 10.64 2.12 -3.48
N ARG A 143 9.74 1.78 -2.57
CA ARG A 143 8.72 0.76 -2.81
C ARG A 143 7.71 0.73 -1.68
N VAL A 144 6.62 0.02 -1.91
CA VAL A 144 5.66 -0.36 -0.87
C VAL A 144 5.64 -1.88 -0.80
N GLU A 145 5.74 -2.43 0.42
CA GLU A 145 5.57 -3.85 0.68
C GLU A 145 4.31 -4.05 1.49
N VAL A 146 3.43 -4.92 1.00
CA VAL A 146 2.14 -5.21 1.61
C VAL A 146 2.09 -6.71 1.93
N VAL A 147 1.71 -7.05 3.16
CA VAL A 147 1.45 -8.43 3.55
C VAL A 147 0.05 -8.50 4.16
N ILE A 148 -0.78 -9.38 3.64
CA ILE A 148 -2.09 -9.68 4.19
C ILE A 148 -2.02 -11.06 4.83
N GLU A 149 -2.36 -11.15 6.10
CA GLU A 149 -2.43 -12.41 6.85
C GLU A 149 -3.89 -12.69 7.17
N GLU A 150 -4.49 -13.66 6.49
CA GLU A 150 -5.87 -14.08 6.71
C GLU A 150 -5.90 -15.32 7.58
N ARG A 151 -6.75 -15.31 8.58
CA ARG A 151 -6.99 -16.48 9.42
C ARG A 151 -7.95 -17.42 8.72
N VAL A 152 -7.53 -18.63 8.43
CA VAL A 152 -8.35 -19.65 7.74
C VAL A 152 -8.80 -20.77 8.66
#